data_807d2108f45e60605cd5ebbf997e0703
#
_entry.id   807d2108f45e60605cd5ebbf997e0703
#
_cell.length_a   1.000
_cell.length_b   1.000
_cell.length_c   1.000
_cell.angle_alpha   90.00
_cell.angle_beta   90.00
_cell.angle_gamma   90.00
#
_symmetry.space_group_name_H-M   'P 1'
#
loop_
_entity.id
_entity.type
_entity.pdbx_description
1 polymer ?
#
loop_
_entity_poly.entity_id
_entity_poly.type
_entity_poly.pdbx_seq_one_letter_code
_entity_poly.pdbx_strand_id
1 'polypeptide(L)'
;MNEDTAAREVAREQEFVDGVYRQLVRSAASAQALAREGHSRGRLGHEGGLVERDAMVFQAAKRLAVLDAAHEGLVFGRLDMREEVATEPRYIGRIGLRDDNRDVLLIDWRAPAAAVFYQATHAEPRGVVRRRILRSLAETVIGVEDDLLDTETRTDLPIVGEGALMAQLTRARDRSMHSIVATIQAEQDKAIRAPGKGVVSISGGPGTGKTVVALHRAAFLLYADRRRYEAGGVLVVGPSGVFMRYIERVLPSLGETAVALRSLGEVVDGVRATRRDDPAVAEVKGSGRMAELLRRTARQSVPGAPTDFRVFYRDDVLTLGPGELAAIRRQLLSQSLRNRTTARVASTLIEALWRQVRGERARERTREDFVETMRDDDRFLEFARLWWPVLDGVTVLGWLRDPEFLAQAAEGVLDDEAVRLLSKSWGPDISVDLSVDDVPLLDELRYLLGDPPIIGDPDEDPLSRADAAMVEVTTAADREYAGPRGWQPPTNRVEDDPFAHVLIDEAQDLTPMQWRMVGRRGRLASWTIVGDPAQSSWPVPAESATARAEALGEKDVHEFHLSKNYRNSAEIYAYAA
;
A
#
# COMPACT_ATOMS: atom_id res chain seq x y z
N MET A 1 -40.92 34.78 -5.49
CA MET A 1 -40.49 34.50 -6.89
C MET A 1 -39.37 33.44 -6.95
N ASN A 2 -38.49 33.33 -5.95
CA ASN A 2 -37.41 32.33 -5.97
C ASN A 2 -37.82 30.89 -5.66
N GLU A 3 -38.77 30.64 -4.75
CA GLU A 3 -39.13 29.25 -4.33
C GLU A 3 -39.81 28.46 -5.47
N ASP A 4 -40.70 29.09 -6.22
CA ASP A 4 -41.41 28.45 -7.35
C ASP A 4 -40.46 28.14 -8.54
N THR A 5 -39.44 28.95 -8.73
CA THR A 5 -38.38 28.70 -9.74
C THR A 5 -37.47 27.57 -9.30
N ALA A 6 -37.06 27.54 -8.02
CA ALA A 6 -36.24 26.46 -7.48
C ALA A 6 -36.96 25.10 -7.54
N ALA A 7 -38.25 25.06 -7.17
CA ALA A 7 -39.04 23.83 -7.25
C ALA A 7 -39.17 23.31 -8.71
N ARG A 8 -39.37 24.18 -9.68
CA ARG A 8 -39.42 23.80 -11.10
C ARG A 8 -38.10 23.27 -11.63
N GLU A 9 -36.98 23.91 -11.24
CA GLU A 9 -35.66 23.44 -11.65
C GLU A 9 -35.28 22.11 -10.98
N VAL A 10 -35.63 21.91 -9.71
CA VAL A 10 -35.48 20.63 -9.05
C VAL A 10 -36.27 19.52 -9.73
N ALA A 11 -37.53 19.79 -10.11
CA ALA A 11 -38.36 18.82 -10.81
C ALA A 11 -37.78 18.44 -12.19
N ARG A 12 -37.24 19.43 -12.91
CA ARG A 12 -36.58 19.22 -14.21
C ARG A 12 -35.33 18.35 -14.09
N GLU A 13 -34.49 18.62 -13.09
CA GLU A 13 -33.29 17.79 -12.83
C GLU A 13 -33.68 16.40 -12.33
N GLN A 14 -34.77 16.25 -11.57
CA GLN A 14 -35.27 14.95 -11.15
C GLN A 14 -35.66 14.06 -12.34
N GLU A 15 -36.33 14.61 -13.35
CA GLU A 15 -36.70 13.88 -14.57
C GLU A 15 -35.47 13.30 -15.28
N PHE A 16 -34.38 14.07 -15.36
CA PHE A 16 -33.13 13.61 -15.93
C PHE A 16 -32.50 12.53 -15.04
N VAL A 17 -32.41 12.75 -13.72
CA VAL A 17 -31.86 11.81 -12.73
C VAL A 17 -32.62 10.48 -12.77
N ASP A 18 -33.95 10.49 -12.85
CA ASP A 18 -34.75 9.27 -13.02
C ASP A 18 -34.38 8.51 -14.29
N GLY A 19 -34.08 9.22 -15.39
CA GLY A 19 -33.56 8.62 -16.61
C GLY A 19 -32.23 7.91 -16.41
N VAL A 20 -31.33 8.54 -15.68
CA VAL A 20 -30.00 7.99 -15.35
C VAL A 20 -30.13 6.73 -14.49
N TYR A 21 -30.98 6.75 -13.45
CA TYR A 21 -31.20 5.57 -12.60
C TYR A 21 -31.86 4.41 -13.35
N ARG A 22 -32.80 4.69 -14.25
CA ARG A 22 -33.36 3.66 -15.14
C ARG A 22 -32.25 3.00 -15.99
N GLN A 23 -31.32 3.79 -16.51
CA GLN A 23 -30.18 3.28 -17.28
C GLN A 23 -29.18 2.53 -16.42
N LEU A 24 -28.98 2.94 -15.16
CA LEU A 24 -28.18 2.23 -14.17
C LEU A 24 -28.71 0.81 -13.95
N VAL A 25 -30.02 0.69 -13.69
CA VAL A 25 -30.70 -0.61 -13.50
C VAL A 25 -30.56 -1.51 -14.75
N ARG A 26 -30.74 -0.96 -15.96
CA ARG A 26 -30.53 -1.70 -17.21
C ARG A 26 -29.08 -2.19 -17.35
N SER A 27 -28.12 -1.34 -17.02
CA SER A 27 -26.70 -1.68 -17.05
C SER A 27 -26.36 -2.79 -16.05
N ALA A 28 -26.96 -2.76 -14.85
CA ALA A 28 -26.81 -3.80 -13.84
C ALA A 28 -27.43 -5.13 -14.31
N ALA A 29 -28.64 -5.09 -14.88
CA ALA A 29 -29.29 -6.28 -15.44
C ALA A 29 -28.46 -6.91 -16.58
N SER A 30 -27.87 -6.09 -17.45
CA SER A 30 -26.99 -6.55 -18.53
C SER A 30 -25.72 -7.20 -17.99
N ALA A 31 -25.11 -6.63 -16.93
CA ALA A 31 -23.95 -7.22 -16.27
C ALA A 31 -24.30 -8.57 -15.60
N GLN A 32 -25.48 -8.68 -14.95
CA GLN A 32 -25.96 -9.93 -14.39
C GLN A 32 -26.23 -10.99 -15.45
N ALA A 33 -26.80 -10.60 -16.60
CA ALA A 33 -27.01 -11.51 -17.72
C ALA A 33 -25.69 -12.07 -18.26
N LEU A 34 -24.68 -11.22 -18.41
CA LEU A 34 -23.32 -11.60 -18.82
C LEU A 34 -22.68 -12.57 -17.85
N ALA A 35 -22.84 -12.34 -16.53
CA ALA A 35 -22.37 -13.26 -15.49
C ALA A 35 -23.02 -14.65 -15.60
N ARG A 36 -24.34 -14.69 -15.81
CA ARG A 36 -25.09 -15.97 -16.01
C ARG A 36 -24.64 -16.69 -17.26
N GLU A 37 -24.44 -15.99 -18.37
CA GLU A 37 -23.94 -16.55 -19.62
C GLU A 37 -22.53 -17.10 -19.43
N GLY A 38 -21.64 -16.40 -18.75
CA GLY A 38 -20.31 -16.89 -18.37
C GLY A 38 -20.39 -18.23 -17.62
N HIS A 39 -21.27 -18.33 -16.61
CA HIS A 39 -21.47 -19.58 -15.87
C HIS A 39 -22.02 -20.72 -16.72
N SER A 40 -22.89 -20.43 -17.69
CA SER A 40 -23.49 -21.45 -18.58
C SER A 40 -22.48 -22.03 -19.58
N ARG A 41 -21.62 -21.22 -20.14
CA ARG A 41 -20.56 -21.62 -21.08
C ARG A 41 -19.52 -22.54 -20.44
N GLY A 42 -19.25 -22.42 -19.14
CA GLY A 42 -18.30 -23.25 -18.39
C GLY A 42 -18.71 -24.72 -18.25
N ARG A 43 -19.94 -25.09 -18.62
CA ARG A 43 -20.41 -26.50 -18.63
C ARG A 43 -19.97 -27.30 -19.87
N LEU A 44 -19.37 -26.69 -20.87
CA LEU A 44 -18.97 -27.28 -22.15
C LEU A 44 -17.46 -27.58 -22.29
N GLY A 45 -16.76 -27.82 -21.20
CA GLY A 45 -15.62 -28.73 -21.06
C GLY A 45 -14.35 -28.55 -21.92
N HIS A 46 -13.81 -27.30 -22.12
CA HIS A 46 -12.46 -27.12 -22.65
C HIS A 46 -11.71 -26.12 -21.72
N GLU A 47 -10.43 -26.41 -21.41
CA GLU A 47 -9.63 -25.60 -20.46
C GLU A 47 -9.57 -24.11 -20.82
N GLY A 48 -9.46 -23.76 -22.09
CA GLY A 48 -9.52 -22.37 -22.56
C GLY A 48 -10.86 -21.67 -22.26
N GLY A 49 -11.97 -22.39 -22.26
CA GLY A 49 -13.31 -21.88 -21.94
C GLY A 49 -13.50 -21.55 -20.45
N LEU A 50 -12.72 -22.16 -19.55
CA LEU A 50 -12.77 -21.89 -18.11
C LEU A 50 -12.14 -20.53 -17.78
N VAL A 51 -11.01 -20.20 -18.38
CA VAL A 51 -10.31 -18.91 -18.19
C VAL A 51 -11.16 -17.74 -18.72
N GLU A 52 -11.76 -17.92 -19.92
CA GLU A 52 -12.64 -16.91 -20.52
C GLU A 52 -13.91 -16.70 -19.69
N ARG A 53 -14.50 -17.78 -19.17
CA ARG A 53 -15.63 -17.75 -18.23
C ARG A 53 -15.28 -16.96 -16.97
N ASP A 54 -14.17 -17.30 -16.31
CA ASP A 54 -13.80 -16.70 -15.04
C ASP A 54 -13.50 -15.20 -15.22
N ALA A 55 -12.90 -14.81 -16.35
CA ALA A 55 -12.71 -13.42 -16.72
C ALA A 55 -14.04 -12.69 -16.92
N MET A 56 -15.02 -13.31 -17.62
CA MET A 56 -16.35 -12.71 -17.85
C MET A 56 -17.11 -12.55 -16.53
N VAL A 57 -17.14 -13.57 -15.68
CA VAL A 57 -17.81 -13.54 -14.37
C VAL A 57 -17.18 -12.51 -13.46
N PHE A 58 -15.85 -12.45 -13.42
CA PHE A 58 -15.13 -11.45 -12.64
C PHE A 58 -15.42 -10.02 -13.10
N GLN A 59 -15.38 -9.75 -14.41
CA GLN A 59 -15.70 -8.44 -14.97
C GLN A 59 -17.15 -8.04 -14.69
N ALA A 60 -18.08 -8.96 -14.79
CA ALA A 60 -19.49 -8.71 -14.48
C ALA A 60 -19.70 -8.41 -12.99
N ALA A 61 -19.10 -9.19 -12.09
CA ALA A 61 -19.16 -8.97 -10.64
C ALA A 61 -18.55 -7.61 -10.25
N LYS A 62 -17.40 -7.27 -10.83
CA LYS A 62 -16.75 -5.97 -10.64
C LYS A 62 -17.64 -4.83 -11.12
N ARG A 63 -18.26 -4.97 -12.29
CA ARG A 63 -19.19 -3.96 -12.82
C ARG A 63 -20.38 -3.77 -11.89
N LEU A 64 -20.98 -4.85 -11.38
CA LEU A 64 -22.10 -4.79 -10.44
C LEU A 64 -21.72 -4.07 -9.15
N ALA A 65 -20.56 -4.39 -8.56
CA ALA A 65 -20.10 -3.75 -7.34
C ALA A 65 -19.92 -2.23 -7.51
N VAL A 66 -19.42 -1.79 -8.66
CA VAL A 66 -19.28 -0.35 -8.99
C VAL A 66 -20.65 0.31 -9.15
N LEU A 67 -21.61 -0.36 -9.79
CA LEU A 67 -22.95 0.17 -9.99
C LEU A 67 -23.72 0.29 -8.67
N ASP A 68 -23.61 -0.71 -7.78
CA ASP A 68 -24.23 -0.69 -6.44
C ASP A 68 -23.63 0.40 -5.55
N ALA A 69 -22.31 0.54 -5.55
CA ALA A 69 -21.62 1.56 -4.74
C ALA A 69 -21.92 2.99 -5.18
N ALA A 70 -22.26 3.21 -6.45
CA ALA A 70 -22.54 4.52 -7.02
C ALA A 70 -24.00 4.98 -6.84
N HIS A 71 -24.87 4.16 -6.22
CA HIS A 71 -26.30 4.39 -6.17
C HIS A 71 -26.71 5.68 -5.43
N GLU A 72 -25.96 6.09 -4.41
CA GLU A 72 -26.27 7.30 -3.64
C GLU A 72 -25.68 8.56 -4.29
N GLY A 73 -26.54 9.51 -4.70
CA GLY A 73 -26.10 10.76 -5.29
C GLY A 73 -25.29 10.58 -6.57
N LEU A 74 -25.74 9.71 -7.45
CA LEU A 74 -25.05 9.32 -8.68
C LEU A 74 -24.73 10.52 -9.57
N VAL A 75 -25.70 11.41 -9.77
CA VAL A 75 -25.56 12.66 -10.51
C VAL A 75 -25.43 13.81 -9.53
N PHE A 76 -24.37 14.59 -9.63
CA PHE A 76 -24.14 15.69 -8.70
C PHE A 76 -23.80 17.02 -9.37
N GLY A 77 -23.57 17.03 -10.67
CA GLY A 77 -23.18 18.22 -11.39
C GLY A 77 -23.77 18.32 -12.78
N ARG A 78 -24.04 19.57 -13.22
CA ARG A 78 -24.40 19.90 -14.57
C ARG A 78 -23.62 21.12 -15.03
N LEU A 79 -23.16 21.10 -16.25
CA LEU A 79 -22.50 22.20 -16.94
C LEU A 79 -23.35 22.64 -18.14
N ASP A 80 -23.74 23.90 -18.17
CA ASP A 80 -24.23 24.55 -19.35
C ASP A 80 -23.05 25.30 -19.97
N MET A 81 -22.73 24.92 -21.21
CA MET A 81 -21.57 25.45 -21.93
C MET A 81 -21.99 26.56 -22.87
N ARG A 82 -21.03 27.35 -23.34
CA ARG A 82 -21.30 28.26 -24.50
C ARG A 82 -21.72 27.43 -25.71
N GLU A 83 -22.64 27.92 -26.52
CA GLU A 83 -23.17 27.20 -27.69
C GLU A 83 -22.09 26.75 -28.67
N GLU A 84 -21.01 27.51 -28.80
CA GLU A 84 -19.85 27.18 -29.63
C GLU A 84 -19.08 25.95 -29.13
N VAL A 85 -19.24 25.59 -27.83
CA VAL A 85 -18.56 24.46 -27.20
C VAL A 85 -19.49 23.25 -27.12
N ALA A 86 -20.74 23.44 -26.73
CA ALA A 86 -21.74 22.38 -26.68
C ALA A 86 -23.16 22.98 -26.59
N THR A 87 -24.09 22.45 -27.38
CA THR A 87 -25.50 22.84 -27.37
C THR A 87 -26.29 22.15 -26.27
N GLU A 88 -25.85 20.96 -25.84
CA GLU A 88 -26.51 20.18 -24.80
C GLU A 88 -25.76 20.28 -23.45
N PRO A 89 -26.50 20.29 -22.33
CA PRO A 89 -25.88 20.30 -21.00
C PRO A 89 -25.09 19.00 -20.76
N ARG A 90 -23.95 19.12 -20.08
CA ARG A 90 -23.12 17.98 -19.67
C ARG A 90 -23.38 17.67 -18.22
N TYR A 91 -23.78 16.43 -17.95
CA TYR A 91 -23.99 15.97 -16.58
C TYR A 91 -22.76 15.20 -16.06
N ILE A 92 -22.40 15.48 -14.81
CA ILE A 92 -21.25 14.91 -14.12
C ILE A 92 -21.75 14.02 -12.99
N GLY A 93 -21.19 12.82 -12.90
CA GLY A 93 -21.58 11.86 -11.90
C GLY A 93 -20.41 11.05 -11.34
N ARG A 94 -20.73 10.18 -10.40
CA ARG A 94 -19.76 9.31 -9.71
C ARG A 94 -19.15 8.27 -10.65
N ILE A 95 -19.90 7.84 -11.65
CA ILE A 95 -19.48 6.91 -12.70
C ILE A 95 -19.94 7.42 -14.06
N GLY A 96 -19.31 6.91 -15.12
CA GLY A 96 -19.75 7.16 -16.48
C GLY A 96 -20.84 6.19 -16.91
N LEU A 97 -21.92 6.72 -17.51
CA LEU A 97 -22.99 5.96 -18.13
C LEU A 97 -23.19 6.38 -19.58
N ARG A 98 -23.57 5.41 -20.40
CA ARG A 98 -24.00 5.62 -21.78
C ARG A 98 -25.44 5.15 -21.92
N ASP A 99 -26.17 5.79 -22.82
CA ASP A 99 -27.50 5.34 -23.18
C ASP A 99 -27.46 4.09 -24.11
N ASP A 100 -28.63 3.67 -24.55
CA ASP A 100 -28.77 2.49 -25.42
C ASP A 100 -28.16 2.72 -26.82
N ASN A 101 -28.01 3.98 -27.26
CA ASN A 101 -27.36 4.40 -28.51
C ASN A 101 -25.82 4.51 -28.35
N ARG A 102 -25.29 4.29 -27.15
CA ARG A 102 -23.89 4.49 -26.73
C ARG A 102 -23.48 5.96 -26.62
N ASP A 103 -24.40 6.88 -26.62
CA ASP A 103 -24.13 8.29 -26.34
C ASP A 103 -23.86 8.50 -24.85
N VAL A 104 -23.04 9.49 -24.51
CA VAL A 104 -22.65 9.77 -23.13
C VAL A 104 -23.81 10.41 -22.39
N LEU A 105 -24.48 9.65 -21.53
CA LEU A 105 -25.56 10.15 -20.68
C LEU A 105 -25.02 10.83 -19.43
N LEU A 106 -23.97 10.26 -18.81
CA LEU A 106 -23.35 10.77 -17.61
C LEU A 106 -21.83 10.69 -17.73
N ILE A 107 -21.14 11.79 -17.49
CA ILE A 107 -19.67 11.88 -17.53
C ILE A 107 -19.13 11.51 -16.14
N ASP A 108 -18.20 10.57 -16.11
CA ASP A 108 -17.46 10.23 -14.89
C ASP A 108 -16.65 11.46 -14.43
N TRP A 109 -16.72 11.80 -13.15
CA TRP A 109 -16.00 12.95 -12.57
C TRP A 109 -14.48 12.88 -12.77
N ARG A 110 -13.92 11.67 -12.90
CA ARG A 110 -12.49 11.43 -13.14
C ARG A 110 -12.07 11.69 -14.57
N ALA A 111 -13.00 11.67 -15.51
CA ALA A 111 -12.72 11.90 -16.93
C ALA A 111 -12.14 13.30 -17.17
N PRO A 112 -11.22 13.46 -18.14
CA PRO A 112 -10.71 14.78 -18.52
C PRO A 112 -11.81 15.80 -18.85
N ALA A 113 -12.90 15.34 -19.46
CA ALA A 113 -14.04 16.20 -19.82
C ALA A 113 -14.77 16.78 -18.59
N ALA A 114 -14.67 16.13 -17.43
CA ALA A 114 -15.25 16.63 -16.18
C ALA A 114 -14.33 17.64 -15.45
N ALA A 115 -13.06 17.77 -15.82
CA ALA A 115 -12.12 18.65 -15.14
C ALA A 115 -12.60 20.10 -15.11
N VAL A 116 -13.26 20.55 -16.16
CA VAL A 116 -13.79 21.90 -16.28
C VAL A 116 -14.84 22.22 -15.22
N PHE A 117 -15.58 21.22 -14.73
CA PHE A 117 -16.54 21.37 -13.63
C PHE A 117 -15.88 21.90 -12.34
N TYR A 118 -14.65 21.47 -12.06
CA TYR A 118 -13.92 21.86 -10.85
C TYR A 118 -13.02 23.07 -11.06
N GLN A 119 -12.46 23.23 -12.26
CA GLN A 119 -11.41 24.21 -12.55
C GLN A 119 -11.95 25.53 -13.10
N ALA A 120 -13.17 25.56 -13.64
CA ALA A 120 -13.77 26.79 -14.14
C ALA A 120 -14.03 27.76 -12.98
N THR A 121 -13.66 29.02 -13.18
CA THR A 121 -13.86 30.14 -12.24
C THR A 121 -14.41 31.34 -12.97
N HIS A 122 -14.90 32.34 -12.25
CA HIS A 122 -15.33 33.62 -12.85
C HIS A 122 -14.22 34.32 -13.63
N ALA A 123 -12.93 34.19 -13.15
CA ALA A 123 -11.79 34.76 -13.85
C ALA A 123 -11.40 33.96 -15.11
N GLU A 124 -11.66 32.66 -15.12
CA GLU A 124 -11.34 31.73 -16.21
C GLU A 124 -12.49 30.73 -16.40
N PRO A 125 -13.58 31.12 -17.07
CA PRO A 125 -14.79 30.28 -17.21
C PRO A 125 -14.60 29.02 -18.05
N ARG A 126 -13.59 28.95 -18.91
CA ARG A 126 -13.27 27.79 -19.77
C ARG A 126 -14.43 27.31 -20.64
N GLY A 127 -15.25 28.24 -21.09
CA GLY A 127 -16.44 27.94 -21.90
C GLY A 127 -17.67 27.48 -21.10
N VAL A 128 -17.60 27.47 -19.78
CA VAL A 128 -18.76 27.21 -18.90
C VAL A 128 -19.53 28.50 -18.68
N VAL A 129 -20.80 28.47 -18.96
CA VAL A 129 -21.73 29.58 -18.67
C VAL A 129 -22.27 29.44 -17.26
N ARG A 130 -22.84 28.28 -16.95
CA ARG A 130 -23.37 27.96 -15.61
C ARG A 130 -22.87 26.60 -15.15
N ARG A 131 -22.40 26.53 -13.91
CA ARG A 131 -22.19 25.30 -13.19
C ARG A 131 -23.31 25.11 -12.17
N ARG A 132 -24.03 23.99 -12.26
CA ARG A 132 -25.09 23.61 -11.33
C ARG A 132 -24.64 22.41 -10.49
N ILE A 133 -24.78 22.51 -9.18
CA ILE A 133 -24.60 21.42 -8.25
C ILE A 133 -25.98 20.85 -7.90
N LEU A 134 -26.13 19.53 -8.06
CA LEU A 134 -27.33 18.80 -7.69
C LEU A 134 -27.10 18.16 -6.32
N ARG A 135 -27.98 18.42 -5.38
CA ARG A 135 -28.00 17.76 -4.07
C ARG A 135 -29.09 16.71 -4.10
N SER A 136 -28.68 15.46 -3.83
CA SER A 136 -29.60 14.33 -3.82
C SER A 136 -29.54 13.59 -2.48
N LEU A 137 -30.65 12.99 -2.10
CA LEU A 137 -30.76 12.00 -1.05
C LEU A 137 -31.20 10.69 -1.73
N ALA A 138 -30.35 9.69 -1.77
CA ALA A 138 -30.50 8.52 -2.62
C ALA A 138 -30.74 8.94 -4.09
N GLU A 139 -31.86 8.58 -4.69
CA GLU A 139 -32.27 8.90 -6.07
C GLU A 139 -32.99 10.24 -6.20
N THR A 140 -33.34 10.87 -5.08
CA THR A 140 -34.20 12.09 -5.08
C THR A 140 -33.35 13.35 -5.03
N VAL A 141 -33.56 14.26 -5.98
CA VAL A 141 -32.95 15.59 -5.98
C VAL A 141 -33.68 16.47 -4.98
N ILE A 142 -32.97 16.86 -3.91
CA ILE A 142 -33.52 17.69 -2.83
C ILE A 142 -33.20 19.18 -2.96
N GLY A 143 -32.34 19.53 -3.94
CA GLY A 143 -32.00 20.93 -4.20
C GLY A 143 -30.99 21.09 -5.31
N VAL A 144 -30.96 22.28 -5.87
CA VAL A 144 -29.96 22.69 -6.88
C VAL A 144 -29.34 24.01 -6.48
N GLU A 145 -28.09 24.23 -6.85
CA GLU A 145 -27.35 25.46 -6.61
C GLU A 145 -26.52 25.82 -7.82
N ASP A 146 -26.64 27.07 -8.29
CA ASP A 146 -26.01 27.54 -9.52
C ASP A 146 -24.89 28.53 -9.25
N ASP A 147 -23.76 28.34 -9.96
CA ASP A 147 -22.70 29.31 -10.15
C ASP A 147 -22.73 29.82 -11.59
N LEU A 148 -23.00 31.08 -11.79
CA LEU A 148 -22.92 31.73 -13.10
C LEU A 148 -21.47 32.20 -13.30
N LEU A 149 -20.70 31.47 -14.10
CA LEU A 149 -19.26 31.71 -14.29
C LEU A 149 -19.00 32.72 -15.44
N ASP A 150 -19.85 32.77 -16.42
CA ASP A 150 -19.78 33.71 -17.55
C ASP A 150 -20.96 34.66 -17.55
N THR A 151 -20.71 35.88 -17.15
CA THR A 151 -21.73 36.94 -17.09
C THR A 151 -21.83 37.75 -18.39
N GLU A 152 -20.91 37.60 -19.34
CA GLU A 152 -20.91 38.30 -20.62
C GLU A 152 -21.85 37.63 -21.61
N THR A 153 -22.03 36.32 -21.50
CA THR A 153 -22.98 35.57 -22.32
C THR A 153 -24.40 35.80 -21.78
N ARG A 154 -25.25 36.52 -22.53
CA ARG A 154 -26.69 36.66 -22.22
C ARG A 154 -27.35 35.29 -22.30
N THR A 155 -27.79 34.76 -21.15
CA THR A 155 -28.52 33.51 -21.10
C THR A 155 -29.83 33.71 -20.36
N ASP A 156 -30.90 33.13 -20.91
CA ASP A 156 -32.22 33.07 -20.26
C ASP A 156 -32.29 31.89 -19.26
N LEU A 157 -31.10 31.38 -18.80
CA LEU A 157 -31.03 30.27 -17.88
C LEU A 157 -31.54 30.72 -16.50
N PRO A 158 -32.49 29.99 -15.91
CA PRO A 158 -32.93 30.29 -14.55
C PRO A 158 -31.80 29.95 -13.57
N ILE A 159 -31.48 30.90 -12.67
CA ILE A 159 -30.43 30.76 -11.65
C ILE A 159 -31.08 30.55 -10.30
N VAL A 160 -30.61 29.52 -9.57
CA VAL A 160 -31.13 29.15 -8.26
C VAL A 160 -29.98 29.17 -7.21
N GLY A 161 -30.12 29.98 -6.16
CA GLY A 161 -29.23 30.03 -5.02
C GLY A 161 -28.15 31.11 -5.04
N GLU A 162 -27.59 31.42 -3.87
CA GLU A 162 -26.42 32.27 -3.70
C GLU A 162 -25.27 31.41 -3.10
N GLY A 163 -24.46 30.81 -3.96
CA GLY A 163 -23.21 30.17 -3.57
C GLY A 163 -23.35 28.81 -2.85
N ALA A 164 -23.21 27.76 -3.64
CA ALA A 164 -23.27 26.34 -3.22
C ALA A 164 -22.37 25.99 -2.01
N LEU A 165 -21.21 26.63 -1.91
CA LEU A 165 -20.24 26.34 -0.85
C LEU A 165 -20.70 26.80 0.54
N MET A 166 -21.33 27.99 0.63
CA MET A 166 -21.79 28.54 1.92
C MET A 166 -22.97 27.73 2.50
N ALA A 167 -23.88 27.26 1.64
CA ALA A 167 -25.00 26.43 2.10
C ALA A 167 -24.55 25.03 2.60
N GLN A 168 -23.51 24.46 2.01
CA GLN A 168 -22.95 23.18 2.48
C GLN A 168 -22.17 23.32 3.79
N LEU A 169 -21.38 24.38 3.96
CA LEU A 169 -20.64 24.63 5.20
C LEU A 169 -21.57 24.79 6.41
N THR A 170 -22.73 25.38 6.21
CA THR A 170 -23.72 25.57 7.28
C THR A 170 -24.38 24.25 7.68
N ARG A 171 -24.50 23.25 6.79
CA ARG A 171 -25.16 21.96 7.02
C ARG A 171 -24.19 20.79 7.23
N ALA A 172 -22.89 20.92 6.90
CA ALA A 172 -21.86 19.89 7.07
C ALA A 172 -21.54 19.54 8.54
N ARG A 173 -22.34 20.03 9.49
CA ARG A 173 -22.35 19.56 10.89
C ARG A 173 -22.89 18.13 11.05
N ASP A 174 -23.39 17.53 9.98
CA ASP A 174 -23.85 16.16 9.98
C ASP A 174 -22.68 15.20 9.71
N ARG A 175 -22.57 14.18 10.55
CA ARG A 175 -21.40 13.32 10.81
C ARG A 175 -21.00 12.35 9.70
N SER A 176 -21.38 12.54 8.45
CA SER A 176 -21.05 11.62 7.36
C SER A 176 -20.47 12.34 6.13
N MET A 177 -19.33 11.83 5.68
CA MET A 177 -18.55 12.36 4.55
C MET A 177 -19.15 12.02 3.17
N HIS A 178 -20.46 11.93 3.07
CA HIS A 178 -21.17 11.28 1.96
C HIS A 178 -21.20 12.03 0.63
N SER A 179 -20.72 13.27 0.50
CA SER A 179 -20.88 14.00 -0.77
C SER A 179 -19.81 15.05 -1.07
N ILE A 180 -18.55 14.69 -0.93
CA ILE A 180 -17.44 15.63 -1.13
C ILE A 180 -17.08 15.80 -2.61
N VAL A 181 -17.38 14.83 -3.46
CA VAL A 181 -17.04 14.88 -4.90
C VAL A 181 -17.60 16.13 -5.59
N ALA A 182 -18.79 16.57 -5.21
CA ALA A 182 -19.40 17.77 -5.77
C ALA A 182 -18.73 19.09 -5.34
N THR A 183 -17.97 19.07 -4.24
CA THR A 183 -17.39 20.28 -3.62
C THR A 183 -15.87 20.36 -3.68
N ILE A 184 -15.24 19.49 -4.46
CA ILE A 184 -13.80 19.57 -4.73
C ILE A 184 -13.49 20.95 -5.35
N GLN A 185 -12.58 21.67 -4.71
CA GLN A 185 -12.16 22.99 -5.16
C GLN A 185 -11.07 22.90 -6.23
N ALA A 186 -10.88 23.97 -6.99
CA ALA A 186 -9.90 24.00 -8.08
C ALA A 186 -8.47 23.69 -7.63
N GLU A 187 -8.04 24.10 -6.42
CA GLU A 187 -6.73 23.75 -5.86
C GLU A 187 -6.63 22.26 -5.53
N GLN A 188 -7.71 21.67 -5.00
CA GLN A 188 -7.81 20.24 -4.70
C GLN A 188 -7.83 19.41 -5.99
N ASP A 189 -8.61 19.83 -7.00
CA ASP A 189 -8.68 19.13 -8.29
C ASP A 189 -7.33 19.12 -9.03
N LYS A 190 -6.56 20.21 -8.93
CA LYS A 190 -5.18 20.26 -9.47
C LYS A 190 -4.28 19.20 -8.82
N ALA A 191 -4.35 19.03 -7.51
CA ALA A 191 -3.58 18.00 -6.80
C ALA A 191 -4.07 16.58 -7.14
N ILE A 192 -5.39 16.37 -7.25
CA ILE A 192 -5.99 15.08 -7.63
C ILE A 192 -5.52 14.66 -9.03
N ARG A 193 -5.52 15.58 -10.01
CA ARG A 193 -5.17 15.30 -11.41
C ARG A 193 -3.69 15.47 -11.74
N ALA A 194 -2.85 15.76 -10.76
CA ALA A 194 -1.41 15.85 -10.96
C ALA A 194 -0.83 14.55 -11.56
N PRO A 195 0.33 14.59 -12.24
CA PRO A 195 0.91 13.43 -12.91
C PRO A 195 0.98 12.18 -12.04
N GLY A 196 0.70 11.01 -12.63
CA GLY A 196 0.79 9.69 -11.98
C GLY A 196 2.23 9.14 -11.88
N LYS A 197 3.25 9.97 -12.07
CA LYS A 197 4.68 9.64 -11.92
C LYS A 197 5.29 10.53 -10.85
N GLY A 198 6.40 10.06 -10.26
CA GLY A 198 7.08 10.82 -9.23
C GLY A 198 6.32 10.85 -7.90
N VAL A 199 6.46 11.94 -7.17
CA VAL A 199 5.87 12.19 -5.85
C VAL A 199 4.94 13.38 -5.95
N VAL A 200 3.71 13.22 -5.45
CA VAL A 200 2.81 14.35 -5.19
C VAL A 200 2.73 14.55 -3.70
N SER A 201 3.22 15.70 -3.23
CA SER A 201 3.21 16.11 -1.83
C SER A 201 2.10 17.14 -1.61
N ILE A 202 1.17 16.82 -0.72
CA ILE A 202 0.00 17.65 -0.43
C ILE A 202 0.08 18.11 1.02
N SER A 203 0.29 19.40 1.22
CA SER A 203 0.33 20.04 2.54
C SER A 203 -0.90 20.93 2.77
N GLY A 204 -1.13 21.29 4.02
CA GLY A 204 -2.20 22.22 4.40
C GLY A 204 -2.57 22.04 5.88
N GLY A 205 -3.20 23.05 6.45
CA GLY A 205 -3.62 23.04 7.85
C GLY A 205 -4.75 22.03 8.14
N PRO A 206 -5.15 21.91 9.40
CA PRO A 206 -6.28 21.09 9.81
C PRO A 206 -7.57 21.50 9.07
N GLY A 207 -8.35 20.52 8.62
CA GLY A 207 -9.66 20.77 8.01
C GLY A 207 -9.64 21.24 6.54
N THR A 208 -8.47 21.28 5.87
CA THR A 208 -8.35 21.64 4.44
C THR A 208 -8.75 20.53 3.48
N GLY A 209 -9.07 19.33 4.00
CA GLY A 209 -9.52 18.20 3.19
C GLY A 209 -8.38 17.34 2.61
N LYS A 210 -7.18 17.40 3.15
CA LYS A 210 -6.00 16.65 2.69
C LYS A 210 -6.28 15.17 2.41
N THR A 211 -6.80 14.44 3.39
CA THR A 211 -7.16 13.01 3.27
C THR A 211 -8.15 12.76 2.14
N VAL A 212 -9.13 13.65 1.98
CA VAL A 212 -10.13 13.56 0.91
C VAL A 212 -9.47 13.68 -0.46
N VAL A 213 -8.60 14.66 -0.63
CA VAL A 213 -7.83 14.87 -1.87
C VAL A 213 -6.99 13.64 -2.18
N ALA A 214 -6.33 13.06 -1.17
CA ALA A 214 -5.55 11.84 -1.32
C ALA A 214 -6.37 10.66 -1.84
N LEU A 215 -7.55 10.41 -1.26
CA LEU A 215 -8.44 9.31 -1.66
C LEU A 215 -9.00 9.51 -3.06
N HIS A 216 -9.43 10.74 -3.38
CA HIS A 216 -9.90 11.07 -4.72
C HIS A 216 -8.76 10.93 -5.75
N ARG A 217 -7.52 11.27 -5.38
CA ARG A 217 -6.37 11.03 -6.23
C ARG A 217 -6.12 9.55 -6.47
N ALA A 218 -6.21 8.69 -5.45
CA ALA A 218 -6.10 7.25 -5.62
C ALA A 218 -7.15 6.72 -6.62
N ALA A 219 -8.41 7.15 -6.48
CA ALA A 219 -9.49 6.81 -7.39
C ALA A 219 -9.24 7.35 -8.82
N PHE A 220 -8.72 8.57 -8.94
CA PHE A 220 -8.34 9.14 -10.23
C PHE A 220 -7.22 8.36 -10.93
N LEU A 221 -6.17 7.98 -10.19
CA LEU A 221 -5.05 7.21 -10.75
C LEU A 221 -5.50 5.83 -11.25
N LEU A 222 -6.32 5.12 -10.47
CA LEU A 222 -6.92 3.85 -10.87
C LEU A 222 -7.80 3.96 -12.11
N TYR A 223 -8.51 5.08 -12.26
CA TYR A 223 -9.29 5.36 -13.45
C TYR A 223 -8.43 5.70 -14.66
N ALA A 224 -7.39 6.55 -14.47
CA ALA A 224 -6.58 7.09 -15.55
C ALA A 224 -5.62 6.04 -16.18
N ASP A 225 -5.07 5.14 -15.38
CA ASP A 225 -4.20 4.05 -15.85
C ASP A 225 -4.49 2.75 -15.09
N ARG A 226 -5.63 2.17 -15.46
CA ARG A 226 -6.15 0.95 -14.84
C ARG A 226 -5.19 -0.23 -14.95
N ARG A 227 -4.51 -0.39 -16.10
CA ARG A 227 -3.55 -1.49 -16.31
C ARG A 227 -2.40 -1.44 -15.32
N ARG A 228 -1.83 -0.26 -15.11
CA ARG A 228 -0.70 -0.08 -14.20
C ARG A 228 -1.08 -0.30 -12.74
N TYR A 229 -2.16 0.34 -12.29
CA TYR A 229 -2.50 0.39 -10.88
C TYR A 229 -3.33 -0.80 -10.39
N GLU A 230 -4.09 -1.46 -11.26
CA GLU A 230 -4.76 -2.73 -10.90
C GLU A 230 -3.77 -3.90 -10.87
N ALA A 231 -2.83 -3.96 -11.83
CA ALA A 231 -1.84 -5.04 -11.86
C ALA A 231 -0.76 -4.89 -10.78
N GLY A 232 -0.30 -3.65 -10.53
CA GLY A 232 0.75 -3.37 -9.55
C GLY A 232 0.27 -2.99 -8.15
N GLY A 233 -1.04 -2.85 -7.95
CA GLY A 233 -1.64 -2.48 -6.67
C GLY A 233 -1.43 -1.01 -6.26
N VAL A 234 -2.36 -0.51 -5.45
CA VAL A 234 -2.27 0.79 -4.77
C VAL A 234 -2.28 0.52 -3.27
N LEU A 235 -1.24 0.92 -2.56
CA LEU A 235 -1.16 0.84 -1.11
C LEU A 235 -1.56 2.19 -0.51
N VAL A 236 -2.51 2.17 0.41
CA VAL A 236 -2.86 3.32 1.26
C VAL A 236 -2.44 3.02 2.69
N VAL A 237 -1.57 3.85 3.22
CA VAL A 237 -1.10 3.76 4.61
C VAL A 237 -1.68 4.90 5.41
N GLY A 238 -2.29 4.58 6.55
CA GLY A 238 -2.85 5.56 7.47
C GLY A 238 -2.51 5.28 8.92
N PRO A 239 -2.85 6.23 9.81
CA PRO A 239 -2.36 6.24 11.19
C PRO A 239 -2.95 5.12 12.07
N SER A 240 -4.11 4.56 11.72
CA SER A 240 -4.76 3.53 12.54
C SER A 240 -5.72 2.64 11.77
N GLY A 241 -5.97 1.42 12.27
CA GLY A 241 -6.93 0.48 11.70
C GLY A 241 -8.39 1.01 11.73
N VAL A 242 -8.74 1.86 12.69
CA VAL A 242 -10.08 2.52 12.71
C VAL A 242 -10.22 3.46 11.54
N PHE A 243 -9.18 4.23 11.25
CA PHE A 243 -9.12 5.13 10.11
C PHE A 243 -9.19 4.35 8.77
N MET A 244 -8.47 3.23 8.68
CA MET A 244 -8.52 2.38 7.49
C MET A 244 -9.91 1.80 7.23
N ARG A 245 -10.62 1.31 8.26
CA ARG A 245 -12.03 0.86 8.12
C ARG A 245 -12.98 1.96 7.68
N TYR A 246 -12.70 3.20 8.07
CA TYR A 246 -13.46 4.35 7.59
C TYR A 246 -13.22 4.56 6.08
N ILE A 247 -11.97 4.55 5.62
CA ILE A 247 -11.60 4.69 4.21
C ILE A 247 -12.18 3.55 3.37
N GLU A 248 -12.19 2.33 3.87
CA GLU A 248 -12.76 1.15 3.23
C GLU A 248 -14.22 1.35 2.80
N ARG A 249 -14.98 2.14 3.56
CA ARG A 249 -16.36 2.49 3.22
C ARG A 249 -16.48 3.62 2.20
N VAL A 250 -15.47 4.47 2.10
CA VAL A 250 -15.47 5.64 1.21
C VAL A 250 -15.02 5.27 -0.21
N LEU A 251 -13.99 4.43 -0.37
CA LEU A 251 -13.44 4.07 -1.67
C LEU A 251 -14.45 3.46 -2.66
N PRO A 252 -15.35 2.53 -2.26
CA PRO A 252 -16.37 2.02 -3.17
C PRO A 252 -17.29 3.10 -3.70
N SER A 253 -17.62 4.12 -2.88
CA SER A 253 -18.44 5.26 -3.33
C SER A 253 -17.74 6.14 -4.38
N LEU A 254 -16.42 6.01 -4.51
CA LEU A 254 -15.61 6.63 -5.58
C LEU A 254 -15.44 5.72 -6.80
N GLY A 255 -16.04 4.52 -6.78
CA GLY A 255 -16.03 3.57 -7.90
C GLY A 255 -14.81 2.64 -7.92
N GLU A 256 -14.05 2.51 -6.81
CA GLU A 256 -12.82 1.73 -6.78
C GLU A 256 -12.80 0.72 -5.62
N THR A 257 -12.34 -0.52 -5.93
CA THR A 257 -12.25 -1.63 -4.97
C THR A 257 -10.86 -2.27 -4.90
N ALA A 258 -9.95 -1.90 -5.80
CA ALA A 258 -8.63 -2.52 -5.95
C ALA A 258 -7.53 -1.73 -5.21
N VAL A 259 -7.72 -1.51 -3.90
CA VAL A 259 -6.78 -0.76 -3.06
C VAL A 259 -6.44 -1.57 -1.81
N ALA A 260 -5.15 -1.71 -1.51
CA ALA A 260 -4.69 -2.30 -0.27
C ALA A 260 -4.66 -1.22 0.83
N LEU A 261 -5.54 -1.37 1.83
CA LEU A 261 -5.60 -0.48 2.99
C LEU A 261 -4.83 -1.10 4.14
N ARG A 262 -3.83 -0.39 4.66
CA ARG A 262 -3.01 -0.84 5.78
C ARG A 262 -2.83 0.26 6.82
N SER A 263 -3.01 -0.07 8.09
CA SER A 263 -2.49 0.75 9.17
C SER A 263 -0.98 0.48 9.35
N LEU A 264 -0.26 1.38 10.01
CA LEU A 264 1.19 1.18 10.28
C LEU A 264 1.47 -0.15 11.00
N GLY A 265 0.53 -0.64 11.82
CA GLY A 265 0.63 -1.93 12.50
C GLY A 265 0.29 -3.16 11.63
N GLU A 266 -0.11 -2.96 10.37
CA GLU A 266 -0.56 -4.02 9.46
C GLU A 266 0.14 -3.98 8.09
N VAL A 267 1.19 -3.16 7.95
CA VAL A 267 1.93 -3.01 6.67
C VAL A 267 2.66 -4.30 6.29
N VAL A 268 3.11 -5.09 7.27
CA VAL A 268 3.73 -6.39 7.06
C VAL A 268 2.65 -7.46 7.07
N ASP A 269 2.55 -8.23 5.99
CA ASP A 269 1.56 -9.30 5.89
C ASP A 269 1.74 -10.35 6.99
N GLY A 270 0.62 -10.78 7.57
CA GLY A 270 0.62 -11.72 8.70
C GLY A 270 0.90 -11.08 10.07
N VAL A 271 1.28 -9.80 10.11
CA VAL A 271 1.48 -9.06 11.36
C VAL A 271 0.29 -8.12 11.60
N ARG A 272 -0.24 -8.16 12.82
CA ARG A 272 -1.29 -7.24 13.25
C ARG A 272 -0.96 -6.70 14.64
N ALA A 273 -0.55 -5.44 14.69
CA ALA A 273 -0.22 -4.74 15.93
C ALA A 273 -1.15 -3.53 16.12
N THR A 274 -1.72 -3.42 17.31
CA THR A 274 -2.60 -2.29 17.67
C THR A 274 -2.12 -1.57 18.94
N ARG A 275 -1.31 -2.24 19.76
CA ARG A 275 -0.68 -1.67 20.94
C ARG A 275 0.36 -0.63 20.51
N ARG A 276 0.43 0.47 21.22
CA ARG A 276 1.52 1.46 21.10
C ARG A 276 2.44 1.32 22.31
N ASP A 277 3.71 1.54 22.10
CA ASP A 277 4.68 1.63 23.18
C ASP A 277 4.57 2.98 23.92
N ASP A 278 5.19 3.07 25.09
CA ASP A 278 5.38 4.35 25.76
C ASP A 278 6.20 5.29 24.87
N PRO A 279 5.93 6.61 24.88
CA PRO A 279 6.57 7.56 23.96
C PRO A 279 8.10 7.47 23.92
N ALA A 280 8.75 7.28 25.06
CA ALA A 280 10.21 7.14 25.14
C ALA A 280 10.73 5.85 24.46
N VAL A 281 9.99 4.75 24.56
CA VAL A 281 10.32 3.49 23.89
C VAL A 281 10.06 3.61 22.39
N ALA A 282 8.91 4.20 22.02
CA ALA A 282 8.55 4.44 20.62
C ALA A 282 9.58 5.32 19.89
N GLU A 283 10.13 6.33 20.58
CA GLU A 283 11.22 7.17 20.05
C GLU A 283 12.48 6.35 19.76
N VAL A 284 12.89 5.48 20.67
CA VAL A 284 14.07 4.62 20.45
C VAL A 284 13.82 3.66 19.29
N LYS A 285 12.67 2.94 19.28
CA LYS A 285 12.32 1.97 18.23
C LYS A 285 12.13 2.63 16.87
N GLY A 286 11.62 3.86 16.85
CA GLY A 286 11.40 4.62 15.62
C GLY A 286 12.66 5.23 15.02
N SER A 287 13.74 5.40 15.79
CA SER A 287 14.99 6.00 15.33
C SER A 287 15.69 5.16 14.25
N GLY A 288 16.30 5.81 13.26
CA GLY A 288 17.11 5.18 12.22
C GLY A 288 18.30 4.37 12.76
N ARG A 289 18.76 4.67 13.99
CA ARG A 289 19.82 3.90 14.69
C ARG A 289 19.44 2.43 14.85
N MET A 290 18.15 2.12 14.97
CA MET A 290 17.67 0.73 15.06
C MET A 290 18.03 -0.10 13.82
N ALA A 291 18.12 0.47 12.65
CA ALA A 291 18.53 -0.25 11.44
C ALA A 291 19.94 -0.84 11.58
N GLU A 292 20.89 -0.11 12.19
CA GLU A 292 22.25 -0.61 12.44
C GLU A 292 22.27 -1.67 13.56
N LEU A 293 21.52 -1.45 14.63
CA LEU A 293 21.36 -2.45 15.70
C LEU A 293 20.85 -3.78 15.12
N LEU A 294 19.77 -3.76 14.35
CA LEU A 294 19.16 -4.95 13.77
C LEU A 294 20.09 -5.62 12.73
N ARG A 295 20.82 -4.83 11.95
CA ARG A 295 21.82 -5.33 11.02
C ARG A 295 22.94 -6.10 11.73
N ARG A 296 23.42 -5.61 12.87
CA ARG A 296 24.41 -6.32 13.70
C ARG A 296 23.80 -7.58 14.30
N THR A 297 22.61 -7.48 14.87
CA THR A 297 21.88 -8.60 15.46
C THR A 297 21.67 -9.75 14.47
N ALA A 298 21.18 -9.47 13.27
CA ALA A 298 20.93 -10.47 12.23
C ALA A 298 22.21 -11.21 11.76
N ARG A 299 23.39 -10.64 11.98
CA ARG A 299 24.70 -11.21 11.61
C ARG A 299 25.38 -11.99 12.74
N GLN A 300 24.85 -11.94 13.95
CA GLN A 300 25.37 -12.65 15.11
C GLN A 300 25.16 -14.17 15.00
N SER A 301 25.87 -14.91 15.86
CA SER A 301 25.56 -16.33 16.08
C SER A 301 24.19 -16.46 16.76
N VAL A 302 23.51 -17.53 16.46
CA VAL A 302 22.28 -17.88 17.17
C VAL A 302 22.60 -18.13 18.64
N PRO A 303 21.91 -17.53 19.60
CA PRO A 303 22.09 -17.82 21.01
C PRO A 303 21.93 -19.32 21.29
N GLY A 304 22.90 -19.92 21.99
CA GLY A 304 22.89 -21.36 22.28
C GLY A 304 23.31 -22.27 21.12
N ALA A 305 23.68 -21.73 19.95
CA ALA A 305 24.21 -22.56 18.88
C ALA A 305 25.54 -23.21 19.24
N PRO A 306 25.85 -24.42 18.70
CA PRO A 306 27.11 -25.09 18.93
C PRO A 306 28.31 -24.24 18.50
N THR A 307 29.36 -24.23 19.30
CA THR A 307 30.57 -23.41 19.10
C THR A 307 31.72 -24.17 18.45
N ASP A 308 31.59 -25.47 18.35
CA ASP A 308 32.58 -26.37 17.72
C ASP A 308 31.90 -27.61 17.16
N PHE A 309 32.55 -28.25 16.20
CA PHE A 309 32.17 -29.55 15.66
C PHE A 309 33.41 -30.43 15.49
N ARG A 310 33.29 -31.71 15.84
CA ARG A 310 34.38 -32.69 15.72
C ARG A 310 33.87 -33.99 15.15
N VAL A 311 34.58 -34.51 14.15
CA VAL A 311 34.25 -35.77 13.49
C VAL A 311 35.53 -36.59 13.24
N PHE A 312 35.39 -37.91 13.35
CA PHE A 312 36.44 -38.85 12.95
C PHE A 312 36.19 -39.27 11.49
N TYR A 313 37.17 -39.09 10.65
CA TYR A 313 37.15 -39.60 9.30
C TYR A 313 38.39 -40.43 9.03
N ARG A 314 38.20 -41.74 8.98
CA ARG A 314 39.29 -42.73 8.81
C ARG A 314 40.34 -42.61 9.93
N ASP A 315 41.54 -42.10 9.59
CA ASP A 315 42.68 -41.88 10.46
C ASP A 315 42.87 -40.40 10.89
N ASP A 316 41.95 -39.55 10.49
CA ASP A 316 41.94 -38.13 10.84
C ASP A 316 40.88 -37.76 11.88
N VAL A 317 41.21 -36.75 12.66
CA VAL A 317 40.25 -36.03 13.52
C VAL A 317 40.08 -34.64 12.97
N LEU A 318 38.91 -34.39 12.39
CA LEU A 318 38.59 -33.12 11.77
C LEU A 318 37.77 -32.27 12.76
N THR A 319 38.10 -30.98 12.86
CA THR A 319 37.49 -30.10 13.86
C THR A 319 37.20 -28.73 13.26
N LEU A 320 35.99 -28.23 13.43
CA LEU A 320 35.64 -26.84 13.18
C LEU A 320 35.55 -26.11 14.52
N GLY A 321 36.55 -25.30 14.84
CA GLY A 321 36.57 -24.52 16.08
C GLY A 321 35.86 -23.18 15.97
N PRO A 322 35.69 -22.43 17.09
CA PRO A 322 34.93 -21.16 17.11
C PRO A 322 35.45 -20.14 16.12
N GLY A 323 36.76 -20.00 15.95
CA GLY A 323 37.36 -19.05 15.00
C GLY A 323 37.08 -19.38 13.55
N GLU A 324 37.12 -20.68 13.19
CA GLU A 324 36.84 -21.16 11.85
C GLU A 324 35.36 -21.03 11.51
N LEU A 325 34.48 -21.40 12.43
CA LEU A 325 33.05 -21.22 12.30
C LEU A 325 32.68 -19.73 12.15
N ALA A 326 33.33 -18.83 12.89
CA ALA A 326 33.15 -17.39 12.73
C ALA A 326 33.60 -16.88 11.34
N ALA A 327 34.70 -17.43 10.79
CA ALA A 327 35.18 -17.11 9.45
C ALA A 327 34.20 -17.60 8.38
N ILE A 328 33.70 -18.84 8.50
CA ILE A 328 32.68 -19.40 7.59
C ILE A 328 31.42 -18.56 7.62
N ARG A 329 30.93 -18.15 8.79
CA ARG A 329 29.76 -17.27 8.93
C ARG A 329 29.95 -15.95 8.20
N ARG A 330 31.10 -15.28 8.38
CA ARG A 330 31.39 -14.03 7.64
C ARG A 330 31.41 -14.25 6.15
N GLN A 331 31.98 -15.35 5.68
CA GLN A 331 32.01 -15.71 4.26
C GLN A 331 30.60 -15.89 3.70
N LEU A 332 29.74 -16.67 4.36
CA LEU A 332 28.36 -16.90 3.93
C LEU A 332 27.55 -15.59 3.88
N LEU A 333 27.65 -14.76 4.93
CA LEU A 333 26.95 -13.47 5.01
C LEU A 333 27.51 -12.38 4.07
N SER A 334 28.71 -12.57 3.51
CA SER A 334 29.25 -11.66 2.49
C SER A 334 28.70 -11.94 1.09
N GLN A 335 28.20 -13.14 0.86
CA GLN A 335 27.77 -13.59 -0.45
C GLN A 335 26.26 -13.35 -0.69
N SER A 336 25.43 -13.47 0.35
CA SER A 336 23.99 -13.35 0.24
C SER A 336 23.34 -13.11 1.60
N LEU A 337 22.01 -12.93 1.60
CA LEU A 337 21.19 -12.85 2.81
C LEU A 337 21.20 -14.17 3.56
N ARG A 338 21.07 -14.10 4.89
CA ARG A 338 21.23 -15.25 5.79
C ARG A 338 20.42 -16.49 5.39
N ASN A 339 19.13 -16.35 5.23
CA ASN A 339 18.27 -17.49 4.92
C ASN A 339 18.52 -18.06 3.51
N ARG A 340 18.90 -17.21 2.55
CA ARG A 340 19.23 -17.64 1.19
C ARG A 340 20.54 -18.45 1.11
N THR A 341 21.43 -18.31 2.10
CA THR A 341 22.67 -19.08 2.15
C THR A 341 22.50 -20.47 2.74
N THR A 342 21.35 -20.82 3.31
CA THR A 342 21.10 -22.10 4.00
C THR A 342 21.47 -23.30 3.12
N ALA A 343 21.13 -23.29 1.83
CA ALA A 343 21.49 -24.36 0.90
C ALA A 343 23.02 -24.56 0.68
N ARG A 344 23.83 -23.56 1.03
CA ARG A 344 25.29 -23.61 0.88
C ARG A 344 26.04 -23.94 2.16
N VAL A 345 25.35 -23.96 3.29
CA VAL A 345 25.97 -24.14 4.61
C VAL A 345 26.68 -25.46 4.69
N ALA A 346 26.00 -26.58 4.42
CA ALA A 346 26.55 -27.91 4.48
C ALA A 346 27.78 -28.04 3.57
N SER A 347 27.72 -27.64 2.32
CA SER A 347 28.84 -27.70 1.37
C SER A 347 30.04 -26.86 1.84
N THR A 348 29.81 -25.68 2.44
CA THR A 348 30.88 -24.81 2.94
C THR A 348 31.57 -25.43 4.17
N LEU A 349 30.80 -26.02 5.10
CA LEU A 349 31.32 -26.72 6.25
C LEU A 349 32.11 -27.97 5.85
N ILE A 350 31.58 -28.78 4.92
CA ILE A 350 32.24 -29.97 4.37
C ILE A 350 33.58 -29.58 3.71
N GLU A 351 33.61 -28.49 2.94
CA GLU A 351 34.83 -28.02 2.31
C GLU A 351 35.90 -27.60 3.34
N ALA A 352 35.49 -26.97 4.43
CA ALA A 352 36.39 -26.60 5.53
C ALA A 352 36.95 -27.82 6.24
N LEU A 353 36.15 -28.87 6.47
CA LEU A 353 36.60 -30.14 7.01
C LEU A 353 37.53 -30.86 6.03
N TRP A 354 37.21 -30.92 4.73
CA TRP A 354 38.03 -31.56 3.71
C TRP A 354 39.46 -30.99 3.63
N ARG A 355 39.60 -29.69 3.81
CA ARG A 355 40.94 -29.05 3.84
C ARG A 355 41.83 -29.53 4.96
N GLN A 356 41.32 -30.17 6.01
CA GLN A 356 42.04 -30.70 7.13
C GLN A 356 42.47 -32.15 6.93
N VAL A 357 41.96 -32.86 5.92
CA VAL A 357 42.28 -34.27 5.66
C VAL A 357 43.75 -34.42 5.29
N ARG A 358 44.49 -35.26 6.10
CA ARG A 358 45.92 -35.49 5.96
C ARG A 358 46.31 -36.96 6.01
N GLY A 359 45.51 -37.82 6.69
CA GLY A 359 45.77 -39.24 6.90
C GLY A 359 45.90 -40.00 5.57
N GLU A 360 46.77 -41.04 5.56
CA GLU A 360 47.01 -41.85 4.37
C GLU A 360 45.74 -42.56 3.87
N ARG A 361 45.01 -43.20 4.81
CA ARG A 361 43.75 -43.90 4.49
C ARG A 361 42.61 -42.95 4.09
N ALA A 362 42.63 -41.73 4.60
CA ALA A 362 41.66 -40.72 4.24
C ALA A 362 41.93 -40.19 2.84
N ARG A 363 43.22 -40.04 2.43
CA ARG A 363 43.62 -39.57 1.08
C ARG A 363 43.51 -40.63 -0.02
N GLU A 364 43.33 -41.91 0.34
CA GLU A 364 43.01 -42.98 -0.63
C GLU A 364 41.57 -42.82 -1.20
N ARG A 365 40.74 -42.00 -0.53
CA ARG A 365 39.37 -41.70 -0.94
C ARG A 365 39.28 -40.39 -1.70
N THR A 366 38.28 -40.33 -2.59
CA THR A 366 38.00 -39.10 -3.34
C THR A 366 37.32 -38.05 -2.44
N ARG A 367 37.32 -36.81 -2.92
CA ARG A 367 36.55 -35.73 -2.27
C ARG A 367 35.05 -36.04 -2.28
N GLU A 368 34.57 -36.66 -3.35
CA GLU A 368 33.16 -37.07 -3.55
C GLU A 368 32.76 -38.10 -2.46
N ASP A 369 33.59 -39.12 -2.20
CA ASP A 369 33.35 -40.10 -1.12
C ASP A 369 33.24 -39.42 0.25
N PHE A 370 34.09 -38.40 0.49
CA PHE A 370 34.04 -37.63 1.73
C PHE A 370 32.75 -36.82 1.84
N VAL A 371 32.34 -36.14 0.76
CA VAL A 371 31.09 -35.35 0.73
C VAL A 371 29.90 -36.25 1.01
N GLU A 372 29.82 -37.43 0.38
CA GLU A 372 28.75 -38.42 0.61
C GLU A 372 28.74 -38.86 2.06
N THR A 373 29.92 -39.25 2.62
CA THR A 373 30.05 -39.64 4.02
C THR A 373 29.54 -38.58 5.00
N MET A 374 29.87 -37.31 4.76
CA MET A 374 29.42 -36.20 5.60
C MET A 374 27.93 -35.90 5.48
N ARG A 375 27.35 -36.06 4.28
CA ARG A 375 25.90 -35.90 4.04
C ARG A 375 25.07 -36.98 4.69
N ASP A 376 25.65 -38.20 4.90
CA ASP A 376 25.00 -39.31 5.56
C ASP A 376 25.28 -39.34 7.08
N ASP A 377 26.14 -38.45 7.61
CA ASP A 377 26.39 -38.36 9.07
C ASP A 377 25.33 -37.48 9.75
N ASP A 378 24.40 -38.14 10.48
CA ASP A 378 23.33 -37.49 11.22
C ASP A 378 23.84 -36.42 12.21
N ARG A 379 24.99 -36.61 12.81
CA ARG A 379 25.59 -35.66 13.77
C ARG A 379 26.06 -34.40 13.05
N PHE A 380 26.59 -34.54 11.82
CA PHE A 380 26.95 -33.39 10.99
C PHE A 380 25.72 -32.61 10.56
N LEU A 381 24.66 -33.27 10.12
CA LEU A 381 23.42 -32.65 9.72
C LEU A 381 22.74 -31.93 10.89
N GLU A 382 22.68 -32.58 12.07
CA GLU A 382 22.14 -31.96 13.27
C GLU A 382 22.96 -30.73 13.70
N PHE A 383 24.30 -30.82 13.68
CA PHE A 383 25.18 -29.70 13.93
C PHE A 383 24.90 -28.54 12.95
N ALA A 384 24.83 -28.81 11.67
CA ALA A 384 24.60 -27.80 10.65
C ALA A 384 23.24 -27.07 10.82
N ARG A 385 22.18 -27.83 11.18
CA ARG A 385 20.84 -27.26 11.49
C ARG A 385 20.85 -26.38 12.73
N LEU A 386 21.51 -26.81 13.81
CA LEU A 386 21.58 -26.03 15.05
C LEU A 386 22.49 -24.80 14.90
N TRP A 387 23.56 -24.91 14.12
CA TRP A 387 24.49 -23.81 13.87
C TRP A 387 23.95 -22.75 12.94
N TRP A 388 23.16 -23.15 11.92
CA TRP A 388 22.57 -22.26 10.91
C TRP A 388 21.10 -22.55 10.63
N PRO A 389 20.22 -22.33 11.61
CA PRO A 389 18.78 -22.49 11.36
C PRO A 389 18.28 -21.38 10.43
N VAL A 390 17.18 -21.65 9.75
CA VAL A 390 16.36 -20.60 9.12
C VAL A 390 15.77 -19.73 10.22
N LEU A 391 15.86 -18.42 10.08
CA LEU A 391 15.44 -17.45 11.09
C LEU A 391 14.29 -16.60 10.54
N ASP A 392 13.35 -16.28 11.41
CA ASP A 392 12.32 -15.26 11.20
C ASP A 392 12.63 -13.99 12.03
N GLY A 393 11.94 -12.88 11.68
CA GLY A 393 12.18 -11.60 12.33
C GLY A 393 11.81 -11.58 13.81
N VAL A 394 10.78 -12.33 14.22
CA VAL A 394 10.30 -12.39 15.61
C VAL A 394 11.34 -13.07 16.48
N THR A 395 11.88 -14.21 16.01
CA THR A 395 12.96 -14.94 16.70
C THR A 395 14.17 -14.06 16.92
N VAL A 396 14.63 -13.34 15.89
CA VAL A 396 15.83 -12.48 15.99
C VAL A 396 15.57 -11.26 16.86
N LEU A 397 14.38 -10.65 16.78
CA LEU A 397 13.98 -9.57 17.67
C LEU A 397 13.97 -10.05 19.14
N GLY A 398 13.56 -11.30 19.36
CA GLY A 398 13.55 -11.96 20.67
C GLY A 398 14.91 -12.05 21.34
N TRP A 399 16.01 -12.10 20.59
CA TRP A 399 17.37 -12.11 21.17
C TRP A 399 17.69 -10.82 21.93
N LEU A 400 17.12 -9.68 21.49
CA LEU A 400 17.34 -8.38 22.13
C LEU A 400 16.66 -8.26 23.51
N ARG A 401 15.88 -9.26 23.94
CA ARG A 401 15.34 -9.34 25.31
C ARG A 401 16.41 -9.68 26.34
N ASP A 402 17.47 -10.38 25.92
CA ASP A 402 18.63 -10.65 26.77
C ASP A 402 19.43 -9.35 26.95
N PRO A 403 19.53 -8.79 28.17
CA PRO A 403 20.21 -7.52 28.39
C PRO A 403 21.71 -7.54 28.03
N GLU A 404 22.39 -8.69 28.20
CA GLU A 404 23.80 -8.79 27.84
C GLU A 404 24.00 -8.82 26.33
N PHE A 405 23.14 -9.57 25.62
CA PHE A 405 23.14 -9.62 24.18
C PHE A 405 22.80 -8.23 23.57
N LEU A 406 21.77 -7.58 24.12
CA LEU A 406 21.37 -6.23 23.67
C LEU A 406 22.50 -5.22 23.89
N ALA A 407 23.12 -5.20 25.08
CA ALA A 407 24.21 -4.28 25.38
C ALA A 407 25.38 -4.46 24.40
N GLN A 408 25.76 -5.70 24.10
CA GLN A 408 26.81 -6.01 23.14
C GLN A 408 26.44 -5.56 21.70
N ALA A 409 25.21 -5.84 21.25
CA ALA A 409 24.76 -5.47 19.91
C ALA A 409 24.62 -3.94 19.74
N ALA A 410 24.26 -3.25 20.82
CA ALA A 410 24.02 -1.80 20.85
C ALA A 410 25.30 -0.96 21.06
N GLU A 411 26.44 -1.59 21.34
CA GLU A 411 27.70 -0.87 21.61
C GLU A 411 28.03 0.13 20.49
N GLY A 412 28.15 1.42 20.87
CA GLY A 412 28.42 2.51 19.92
C GLY A 412 27.27 2.86 18.95
N VAL A 413 26.08 2.28 19.14
CA VAL A 413 24.87 2.57 18.35
C VAL A 413 23.82 3.29 19.19
N LEU A 414 23.55 2.75 20.39
CA LEU A 414 22.59 3.31 21.33
C LEU A 414 23.30 3.69 22.63
N ASP A 415 22.77 4.67 23.32
CA ASP A 415 23.20 5.03 24.67
C ASP A 415 22.59 4.10 25.73
N ASP A 416 23.10 4.16 26.96
CA ASP A 416 22.68 3.31 28.07
C ASP A 416 21.20 3.49 28.45
N GLU A 417 20.64 4.67 28.21
CA GLU A 417 19.23 4.93 28.47
C GLU A 417 18.34 4.21 27.46
N ALA A 418 18.65 4.32 26.16
CA ALA A 418 17.94 3.62 25.10
C ALA A 418 18.03 2.08 25.29
N VAL A 419 19.19 1.56 25.68
CA VAL A 419 19.37 0.13 26.00
C VAL A 419 18.47 -0.30 27.17
N ARG A 420 18.40 0.50 28.24
CA ARG A 420 17.51 0.23 29.38
C ARG A 420 16.03 0.28 29.03
N LEU A 421 15.62 1.20 28.15
CA LEU A 421 14.25 1.28 27.68
C LEU A 421 13.88 0.07 26.83
N LEU A 422 14.73 -0.30 25.87
CA LEU A 422 14.50 -1.43 24.98
C LEU A 422 14.45 -2.76 25.75
N SER A 423 15.36 -3.00 26.68
CA SER A 423 15.43 -4.26 27.44
C SER A 423 14.13 -4.60 28.19
N LYS A 424 13.30 -3.60 28.49
CA LYS A 424 12.02 -3.73 29.19
C LYS A 424 10.81 -3.67 28.27
N SER A 425 11.00 -3.39 26.99
CA SER A 425 9.91 -3.09 26.06
C SER A 425 9.20 -4.33 25.52
N TRP A 426 9.84 -5.51 25.62
CA TRP A 426 9.30 -6.75 25.10
C TRP A 426 8.93 -7.72 26.22
N GLY A 427 7.69 -8.22 26.18
CA GLY A 427 7.19 -9.24 27.08
C GLY A 427 7.81 -10.63 26.87
N PRO A 428 7.38 -11.63 27.64
CA PRO A 428 7.90 -13.01 27.54
C PRO A 428 7.72 -13.63 26.16
N ASP A 429 6.64 -13.31 25.49
CA ASP A 429 6.32 -13.79 24.13
C ASP A 429 6.08 -12.60 23.21
N ILE A 430 7.11 -12.28 22.41
CA ILE A 430 7.04 -11.17 21.45
C ILE A 430 5.99 -11.42 20.36
N SER A 431 5.75 -12.68 19.98
CA SER A 431 4.84 -13.02 18.88
C SER A 431 3.39 -12.60 19.16
N VAL A 432 3.02 -12.54 20.44
CA VAL A 432 1.65 -12.24 20.90
C VAL A 432 1.47 -10.76 21.26
N ASP A 433 2.54 -10.07 21.67
CA ASP A 433 2.48 -8.70 22.22
C ASP A 433 3.27 -7.66 21.40
N LEU A 434 3.17 -7.73 20.08
CA LEU A 434 3.80 -6.76 19.19
C LEU A 434 3.15 -5.37 19.30
N SER A 435 3.97 -4.35 19.37
CA SER A 435 3.54 -2.96 19.22
C SER A 435 3.57 -2.50 17.75
N VAL A 436 2.88 -1.40 17.46
CA VAL A 436 2.97 -0.74 16.16
C VAL A 436 4.41 -0.34 15.84
N ASP A 437 5.20 -0.04 16.88
CA ASP A 437 6.59 0.40 16.76
C ASP A 437 7.55 -0.79 16.54
N ASP A 438 7.12 -2.02 16.80
CA ASP A 438 7.87 -3.25 16.47
C ASP A 438 7.75 -3.64 14.99
N VAL A 439 6.66 -3.27 14.32
CA VAL A 439 6.40 -3.69 12.93
C VAL A 439 7.50 -3.26 11.96
N PRO A 440 8.01 -2.00 12.01
CA PRO A 440 9.15 -1.59 11.19
C PRO A 440 10.44 -2.36 11.51
N LEU A 441 10.64 -2.78 12.77
CA LEU A 441 11.79 -3.58 13.17
C LEU A 441 11.73 -4.99 12.59
N LEU A 442 10.54 -5.60 12.63
CA LEU A 442 10.30 -6.89 11.99
C LEU A 442 10.49 -6.81 10.47
N ASP A 443 10.01 -5.74 9.86
CA ASP A 443 10.21 -5.51 8.43
C ASP A 443 11.70 -5.39 8.08
N GLU A 444 12.47 -4.63 8.86
CA GLU A 444 13.93 -4.53 8.69
C GLU A 444 14.59 -5.90 8.76
N LEU A 445 14.22 -6.71 9.76
CA LEU A 445 14.76 -8.06 9.94
C LEU A 445 14.38 -8.99 8.78
N ARG A 446 13.15 -8.94 8.25
CA ARG A 446 12.75 -9.72 7.06
C ARG A 446 13.70 -9.44 5.88
N TYR A 447 14.01 -8.16 5.63
CA TYR A 447 14.92 -7.77 4.56
C TYR A 447 16.39 -8.14 4.82
N LEU A 448 16.83 -8.11 6.09
CA LEU A 448 18.19 -8.51 6.47
C LEU A 448 18.41 -10.02 6.42
N LEU A 449 17.39 -10.80 6.79
CA LEU A 449 17.45 -12.26 6.79
C LEU A 449 17.19 -12.83 5.38
N GLY A 450 16.28 -12.22 4.64
CA GLY A 450 15.77 -12.71 3.36
C GLY A 450 14.82 -13.89 3.51
N ASP A 451 14.07 -14.17 2.46
CA ASP A 451 13.18 -15.32 2.44
C ASP A 451 13.96 -16.62 2.40
N PRO A 452 13.49 -17.66 3.09
CA PRO A 452 14.08 -18.99 3.00
C PRO A 452 13.93 -19.51 1.55
N PRO A 453 14.80 -20.43 1.10
CA PRO A 453 14.63 -21.08 -0.19
C PRO A 453 13.28 -21.78 -0.27
N ILE A 454 12.64 -21.72 -1.44
CA ILE A 454 11.39 -22.45 -1.70
C ILE A 454 11.74 -23.94 -1.73
N ILE A 455 11.18 -24.69 -0.81
CA ILE A 455 11.27 -26.14 -0.76
C ILE A 455 10.04 -26.66 -1.51
N GLY A 456 10.24 -27.48 -2.54
CA GLY A 456 9.14 -28.03 -3.35
C GLY A 456 8.25 -29.01 -2.57
N ASP A 457 8.80 -29.62 -1.50
CA ASP A 457 8.11 -30.49 -0.57
C ASP A 457 8.33 -29.95 0.86
N PRO A 458 7.26 -29.74 1.67
CA PRO A 458 7.40 -29.28 3.06
C PRO A 458 8.19 -30.25 3.95
N ASP A 459 8.32 -31.53 3.57
CA ASP A 459 9.06 -32.54 4.30
C ASP A 459 10.55 -32.65 3.85
N GLU A 460 11.00 -31.92 2.84
CA GLU A 460 12.37 -31.92 2.37
C GLU A 460 13.26 -30.92 3.15
N ASP A 461 14.30 -31.44 3.77
CA ASP A 461 15.30 -30.64 4.48
C ASP A 461 16.16 -29.79 3.51
N PRO A 462 16.21 -28.47 3.67
CA PRO A 462 17.05 -27.58 2.86
C PRO A 462 18.54 -27.94 2.84
N LEU A 463 19.04 -28.61 3.89
CA LEU A 463 20.45 -28.99 4.00
C LEU A 463 20.78 -30.30 3.23
N SER A 464 19.78 -31.12 2.92
CA SER A 464 19.97 -32.35 2.16
C SER A 464 20.13 -32.13 0.65
N ARG A 465 19.71 -31.00 0.12
CA ARG A 465 19.84 -30.63 -1.30
C ARG A 465 21.14 -29.90 -1.61
N ALA A 466 22.15 -30.62 -2.07
CA ALA A 466 23.40 -30.03 -2.51
C ALA A 466 23.36 -29.43 -3.93
N ASP A 467 22.34 -29.69 -4.71
CA ASP A 467 22.21 -29.29 -6.12
C ASP A 467 21.03 -28.36 -6.42
N ALA A 468 20.37 -27.80 -5.44
CA ALA A 468 19.33 -26.78 -5.64
C ALA A 468 19.90 -25.42 -6.15
N ALA A 469 20.93 -25.47 -6.97
CA ALA A 469 21.52 -24.28 -7.64
C ALA A 469 20.71 -23.84 -8.86
N MET A 470 19.68 -24.56 -9.26
CA MET A 470 18.70 -24.11 -10.25
C MET A 470 17.38 -23.82 -9.54
N VAL A 471 17.34 -22.69 -8.84
CA VAL A 471 16.06 -22.01 -8.59
C VAL A 471 15.50 -21.71 -9.97
N GLU A 472 14.40 -22.36 -10.32
CA GLU A 472 13.62 -22.03 -11.49
C GLU A 472 13.22 -20.55 -11.35
N VAL A 473 13.93 -19.69 -12.08
CA VAL A 473 13.61 -18.27 -12.15
C VAL A 473 12.27 -18.18 -12.85
N THR A 474 11.19 -18.02 -12.11
CA THR A 474 9.88 -17.71 -12.67
C THR A 474 10.03 -16.46 -13.51
N THR A 475 10.02 -16.63 -14.82
CA THR A 475 10.18 -15.53 -15.77
C THR A 475 8.90 -14.68 -15.77
N ALA A 476 9.01 -13.44 -16.27
CA ALA A 476 7.83 -12.59 -16.46
C ALA A 476 6.76 -13.28 -17.34
N ALA A 477 7.16 -14.19 -18.23
CA ALA A 477 6.28 -15.00 -19.06
C ALA A 477 5.47 -16.02 -18.24
N ASP A 478 6.04 -16.63 -17.21
CA ASP A 478 5.33 -17.59 -16.36
C ASP A 478 4.27 -16.87 -15.51
N ARG A 479 4.48 -15.60 -15.18
CA ARG A 479 3.48 -14.74 -14.50
C ARG A 479 2.34 -14.34 -15.45
N GLU A 480 2.62 -14.18 -16.73
CA GLU A 480 1.63 -13.84 -17.77
C GLU A 480 0.73 -15.05 -18.11
N TYR A 481 1.25 -16.28 -18.02
CA TYR A 481 0.51 -17.52 -18.20
C TYR A 481 -0.37 -17.93 -17.00
N ALA A 482 -0.17 -17.32 -15.83
CA ALA A 482 -0.96 -17.60 -14.62
C ALA A 482 -2.41 -17.08 -14.67
N GLY A 483 -2.88 -16.59 -15.82
CA GLY A 483 -4.25 -16.08 -16.05
C GLY A 483 -4.52 -14.75 -15.35
N PRO A 484 -5.62 -14.08 -15.66
CA PRO A 484 -6.00 -12.82 -14.99
C PRO A 484 -6.48 -13.14 -13.56
N ARG A 485 -5.53 -13.45 -12.71
CA ARG A 485 -5.76 -13.38 -11.27
C ARG A 485 -5.89 -11.88 -10.98
N GLY A 486 -7.06 -11.45 -10.51
CA GLY A 486 -7.23 -10.13 -9.95
C GLY A 486 -6.10 -9.90 -8.95
N TRP A 487 -5.72 -8.63 -8.73
CA TRP A 487 -4.69 -8.28 -7.76
C TRP A 487 -4.84 -9.13 -6.50
N GLN A 488 -3.86 -9.98 -6.24
CA GLN A 488 -3.75 -10.71 -4.97
C GLN A 488 -2.82 -9.87 -4.09
N PRO A 489 -3.14 -9.72 -2.81
CA PRO A 489 -2.22 -9.07 -1.90
C PRO A 489 -0.85 -9.77 -1.99
N PRO A 490 0.25 -9.02 -1.85
CA PRO A 490 1.59 -9.60 -1.89
C PRO A 490 1.66 -10.83 -0.99
N THR A 491 2.25 -11.88 -1.49
CA THR A 491 2.62 -13.01 -0.64
C THR A 491 3.61 -12.50 0.41
N ASN A 492 3.74 -13.19 1.55
CA ASN A 492 4.65 -12.74 2.63
C ASN A 492 6.15 -12.78 2.24
N ARG A 493 6.47 -12.70 0.96
CA ARG A 493 7.82 -12.65 0.41
C ARG A 493 8.26 -11.21 0.21
N VAL A 494 9.54 -10.96 0.54
CA VAL A 494 10.17 -9.64 0.37
C VAL A 494 10.11 -9.14 -1.08
N GLU A 495 10.13 -10.04 -2.04
CA GLU A 495 10.10 -9.74 -3.48
C GLU A 495 8.74 -9.24 -3.97
N ASP A 496 7.67 -9.61 -3.26
CA ASP A 496 6.29 -9.28 -3.61
C ASP A 496 5.77 -8.01 -2.89
N ASP A 497 6.58 -7.41 -2.02
CA ASP A 497 6.23 -6.19 -1.27
C ASP A 497 5.98 -4.92 -2.13
N PRO A 498 6.60 -4.72 -3.32
CA PRO A 498 6.44 -3.47 -4.07
C PRO A 498 5.05 -3.25 -4.66
N PHE A 499 4.58 -2.00 -4.57
CA PHE A 499 3.34 -1.52 -5.18
C PHE A 499 3.61 -0.58 -6.36
N ALA A 500 2.60 -0.38 -7.23
CA ALA A 500 2.66 0.60 -8.31
C ALA A 500 2.45 2.04 -7.82
N HIS A 501 1.70 2.21 -6.74
CA HIS A 501 1.48 3.50 -6.08
C HIS A 501 1.39 3.34 -4.57
N VAL A 502 2.00 4.27 -3.85
CA VAL A 502 1.91 4.35 -2.38
C VAL A 502 1.34 5.70 -1.98
N LEU A 503 0.28 5.67 -1.20
CA LEU A 503 -0.35 6.83 -0.61
C LEU A 503 -0.15 6.78 0.90
N ILE A 504 0.37 7.86 1.47
CA ILE A 504 0.55 8.01 2.91
C ILE A 504 -0.28 9.19 3.39
N ASP A 505 -1.13 8.96 4.37
CA ASP A 505 -1.82 10.01 5.10
C ASP A 505 -1.16 10.24 6.47
N GLU A 506 -1.21 11.48 6.97
CA GLU A 506 -0.55 11.97 8.19
C GLU A 506 0.97 11.66 8.18
N ALA A 507 1.62 11.89 7.04
CA ALA A 507 3.02 11.54 6.79
C ALA A 507 4.02 12.22 7.74
N GLN A 508 3.65 13.32 8.38
CA GLN A 508 4.48 14.03 9.37
C GLN A 508 4.72 13.21 10.64
N ASP A 509 3.85 12.23 10.93
CA ASP A 509 3.96 11.40 12.13
C ASP A 509 4.76 10.11 11.92
N LEU A 510 5.23 9.84 10.70
CA LEU A 510 6.04 8.66 10.43
C LEU A 510 7.44 8.79 11.02
N THR A 511 7.82 7.78 11.79
CA THR A 511 9.18 7.64 12.33
C THR A 511 10.17 7.26 11.22
N PRO A 512 11.48 7.49 11.39
CA PRO A 512 12.50 7.06 10.44
C PRO A 512 12.41 5.57 10.06
N MET A 513 12.18 4.68 11.01
CA MET A 513 12.01 3.24 10.72
C MET A 513 10.72 2.94 9.95
N GLN A 514 9.64 3.67 10.20
CA GLN A 514 8.40 3.55 9.42
C GLN A 514 8.60 4.04 7.98
N TRP A 515 9.34 5.15 7.77
CA TRP A 515 9.72 5.59 6.42
C TRP A 515 10.52 4.52 5.66
N ARG A 516 11.48 3.85 6.32
CA ARG A 516 12.22 2.73 5.72
C ARG A 516 11.28 1.59 5.32
N MET A 517 10.37 1.20 6.21
CA MET A 517 9.38 0.13 5.96
C MET A 517 8.50 0.45 4.76
N VAL A 518 7.91 1.64 4.70
CA VAL A 518 7.02 2.03 3.60
C VAL A 518 7.82 2.29 2.32
N GLY A 519 9.03 2.82 2.43
CA GLY A 519 9.96 3.06 1.31
C GLY A 519 10.25 1.81 0.49
N ARG A 520 10.36 0.65 1.13
CA ARG A 520 10.55 -0.65 0.44
C ARG A 520 9.38 -1.00 -0.46
N ARG A 521 8.14 -0.76 0.00
CA ARG A 521 6.93 -0.98 -0.79
C ARG A 521 6.80 -0.02 -1.95
N GLY A 522 7.38 1.17 -1.80
CA GLY A 522 7.32 2.24 -2.79
C GLY A 522 8.56 2.42 -3.66
N ARG A 523 9.51 1.49 -3.67
CA ARG A 523 10.79 1.64 -4.38
C ARG A 523 10.61 2.05 -5.85
N LEU A 524 9.71 1.39 -6.57
CA LEU A 524 9.39 1.67 -7.97
C LEU A 524 8.05 2.42 -8.13
N ALA A 525 7.35 2.68 -7.05
CA ALA A 525 6.05 3.31 -7.05
C ALA A 525 6.11 4.80 -7.39
N SER A 526 4.99 5.31 -7.87
CA SER A 526 4.65 6.72 -7.69
C SER A 526 4.05 6.93 -6.29
N TRP A 527 4.13 8.18 -5.80
CA TRP A 527 3.74 8.47 -4.42
C TRP A 527 2.71 9.59 -4.34
N THR A 528 1.83 9.48 -3.37
CA THR A 528 1.02 10.59 -2.86
C THR A 528 1.27 10.69 -1.35
N ILE A 529 1.83 11.80 -0.91
CA ILE A 529 2.18 12.04 0.48
C ILE A 529 1.34 13.19 0.97
N VAL A 530 0.62 12.95 2.04
CA VAL A 530 -0.29 13.92 2.63
C VAL A 530 0.09 14.15 4.07
N GLY A 531 0.21 15.41 4.47
CA GLY A 531 0.56 15.75 5.83
C GLY A 531 0.60 17.25 6.09
N ASP A 532 0.84 17.58 7.33
CA ASP A 532 1.07 18.94 7.79
C ASP A 532 2.43 19.01 8.48
N PRO A 533 3.48 19.50 7.79
CA PRO A 533 4.83 19.57 8.37
C PRO A 533 4.91 20.34 9.69
N ALA A 534 3.96 21.27 9.94
CA ALA A 534 3.92 22.04 11.18
C ALA A 534 3.41 21.22 12.39
N GLN A 535 2.77 20.08 12.14
CA GLN A 535 2.23 19.18 13.17
C GLN A 535 3.11 17.96 13.44
N SER A 536 4.36 17.93 12.94
CA SER A 536 5.26 16.78 13.15
C SER A 536 5.50 16.55 14.64
N SER A 537 5.30 15.33 15.10
CA SER A 537 5.53 14.87 16.47
C SER A 537 6.92 14.26 16.68
N TRP A 538 7.69 14.01 15.62
CA TRP A 538 9.02 13.40 15.75
C TRP A 538 10.04 14.35 16.34
N PRO A 539 10.78 13.96 17.43
CA PRO A 539 11.66 14.86 18.16
C PRO A 539 12.85 15.40 17.36
N VAL A 540 13.29 14.64 16.34
CA VAL A 540 14.44 14.99 15.49
C VAL A 540 14.00 15.17 14.04
N PRO A 541 13.47 16.34 13.64
CA PRO A 541 12.90 16.54 12.30
C PRO A 541 13.88 16.24 11.15
N ALA A 542 15.16 16.52 11.33
CA ALA A 542 16.19 16.25 10.33
C ALA A 542 16.35 14.75 10.03
N GLU A 543 16.23 13.88 11.03
CA GLU A 543 16.29 12.42 10.88
C GLU A 543 15.10 11.91 10.05
N SER A 544 13.88 12.38 10.38
CA SER A 544 12.68 12.02 9.61
C SER A 544 12.74 12.55 8.17
N ALA A 545 13.23 13.77 7.96
CA ALA A 545 13.41 14.33 6.62
C ALA A 545 14.41 13.51 5.78
N THR A 546 15.53 13.07 6.39
CA THR A 546 16.51 12.19 5.73
C THR A 546 15.89 10.85 5.37
N ALA A 547 15.21 10.20 6.31
CA ALA A 547 14.55 8.91 6.07
C ALA A 547 13.46 8.99 4.99
N ARG A 548 12.70 10.09 4.97
CA ARG A 548 11.73 10.39 3.90
C ARG A 548 12.44 10.53 2.54
N ALA A 549 13.52 11.29 2.46
CA ALA A 549 14.27 11.48 1.23
C ALA A 549 14.84 10.16 0.70
N GLU A 550 15.40 9.31 1.58
CA GLU A 550 15.88 7.97 1.24
C GLU A 550 14.75 7.06 0.72
N ALA A 551 13.57 7.10 1.36
CA ALA A 551 12.41 6.30 0.94
C ALA A 551 11.89 6.71 -0.44
N LEU A 552 11.90 7.99 -0.77
CA LEU A 552 11.42 8.52 -2.03
C LEU A 552 12.46 8.40 -3.16
N GLY A 553 13.75 8.45 -2.83
CA GLY A 553 14.84 8.45 -3.82
C GLY A 553 14.81 9.68 -4.73
N GLU A 554 15.45 9.58 -5.88
CA GLU A 554 15.56 10.68 -6.87
C GLU A 554 14.30 10.79 -7.76
N LYS A 555 13.13 10.98 -7.16
CA LYS A 555 11.88 11.16 -7.90
C LYS A 555 11.50 12.64 -7.97
N ASP A 556 10.93 13.05 -9.11
CA ASP A 556 10.35 14.39 -9.26
C ASP A 556 9.25 14.62 -8.22
N VAL A 557 9.30 15.74 -7.53
CA VAL A 557 8.31 16.11 -6.49
C VAL A 557 7.44 17.26 -7.00
N HIS A 558 6.12 17.04 -6.97
CA HIS A 558 5.10 18.04 -7.24
C HIS A 558 4.44 18.44 -5.92
N GLU A 559 4.62 19.68 -5.51
CA GLU A 559 4.10 20.18 -4.24
C GLU A 559 2.78 20.94 -4.45
N PHE A 560 1.81 20.64 -3.58
CA PHE A 560 0.51 21.32 -3.53
C PHE A 560 0.24 21.75 -2.09
N HIS A 561 -0.20 22.99 -1.94
CA HIS A 561 -0.60 23.52 -0.65
C HIS A 561 -2.09 23.87 -0.67
N LEU A 562 -2.86 23.26 0.24
CA LEU A 562 -4.28 23.52 0.41
C LEU A 562 -4.47 24.64 1.44
N SER A 563 -4.94 25.79 0.97
CA SER A 563 -5.02 27.01 1.79
C SER A 563 -6.37 27.20 2.48
N LYS A 564 -7.45 26.61 1.95
CA LYS A 564 -8.82 26.83 2.43
C LYS A 564 -9.25 25.77 3.45
N ASN A 565 -9.70 26.23 4.60
CA ASN A 565 -10.29 25.36 5.63
C ASN A 565 -11.80 25.24 5.44
N TYR A 566 -12.28 24.01 5.30
CA TYR A 566 -13.71 23.71 5.06
C TYR A 566 -14.40 23.05 6.27
N ARG A 567 -13.63 22.64 7.27
CA ARG A 567 -14.15 21.81 8.37
C ARG A 567 -14.35 22.58 9.66
N ASN A 568 -13.54 23.60 9.94
CA ASN A 568 -13.54 24.34 11.18
C ASN A 568 -14.12 25.75 10.98
N SER A 569 -14.75 26.31 12.01
CA SER A 569 -15.14 27.73 11.97
C SER A 569 -13.88 28.63 11.90
N ALA A 570 -14.04 29.85 11.40
CA ALA A 570 -12.96 30.83 11.31
C ALA A 570 -12.31 31.11 12.68
N GLU A 571 -13.11 31.07 13.76
CA GLU A 571 -12.66 31.29 15.12
C GLU A 571 -11.76 30.14 15.63
N ILE A 572 -12.14 28.88 15.35
CA ILE A 572 -11.31 27.69 15.68
C ILE A 572 -10.01 27.71 14.88
N TYR A 573 -10.08 28.09 13.62
CA TYR A 573 -8.89 28.18 12.76
C TYR A 573 -7.93 29.29 13.23
N ALA A 574 -8.46 30.45 13.58
CA ALA A 574 -7.64 31.56 14.12
C ALA A 574 -6.95 31.23 15.45
N TYR A 575 -7.52 30.31 16.24
CA TYR A 575 -6.90 29.82 17.48
C TYR A 575 -5.81 28.76 17.21
N ALA A 576 -5.94 27.97 16.14
CA ALA A 576 -5.04 26.88 15.81
C ALA A 576 -3.88 27.27 14.87
N ALA A 577 -3.96 28.44 14.20
CA ALA A 577 -2.93 29.02 13.35
C ALA A 577 -1.97 29.91 14.14
#